data_7158af89e72931d7d3216c075cdc40e8
#
_entry.id   7158af89e72931d7d3216c075cdc40e8
#
_cell.length_a   1.000
_cell.length_b   1.000
_cell.length_c   1.000
_cell.angle_alpha   90.00
_cell.angle_beta   90.00
_cell.angle_gamma   90.00
#
_symmetry.space_group_name_H-M   'P 1'
#
loop_
_entity.id
_entity.type
_entity.pdbx_description
1 polymer ?
#
loop_
_entity_poly.entity_id
_entity_poly.type
_entity_poly.pdbx_seq_one_letter_code
_entity_poly.pdbx_strand_id
1 'polypeptide(L)'
;MKLGIIGAGAVGFAVGYTAARMGIASDIKYNDIIEERAKAQAMDIEDASSFYPHYVKMSWGSYKDMADRDIIVTATGSLDGVRDRLEEYEMFKDATEAYVKEIVAAGFKGIFIVVGNPCDLMADLVYRASGFPKERVIGSGTALDTTRLNTTLCKLLEIDPSDVRGVVLGEHGESQFVAWSNIFVNNLQLDEYLKQNPASFSRDDVENLVRERAWRVIDGKGHTQCGIGNTVCSMIDAIVKDRKKVILVATLMEGMYDLNDIYLSTPCVLGKNGMEKAIELKLTDEELERLKHSEKVLKANREKYK
;
A
#
# COMPACT_ATOMS: atom_id res chain seq x y z
N MET A 1 -4.99 -19.05 -6.31
CA MET A 1 -4.21 -17.90 -6.78
C MET A 1 -2.77 -18.08 -6.36
N LYS A 2 -1.82 -17.76 -7.24
CA LYS A 2 -0.38 -17.82 -7.03
C LYS A 2 0.17 -16.45 -6.65
N LEU A 3 0.72 -16.30 -5.46
CA LEU A 3 1.29 -15.05 -4.94
C LEU A 3 2.81 -15.11 -4.95
N GLY A 4 3.46 -14.09 -5.51
CA GLY A 4 4.89 -13.84 -5.37
C GLY A 4 5.13 -12.71 -4.36
N ILE A 5 6.19 -12.84 -3.56
CA ILE A 5 6.58 -11.80 -2.59
C ILE A 5 8.08 -11.55 -2.78
N ILE A 6 8.43 -10.34 -3.17
CA ILE A 6 9.81 -9.87 -3.27
C ILE A 6 10.16 -9.11 -1.99
N GLY A 7 11.10 -9.62 -1.24
CA GLY A 7 11.45 -9.15 0.11
C GLY A 7 10.77 -9.98 1.21
N ALA A 8 11.56 -10.85 1.89
CA ALA A 8 11.10 -11.72 2.98
C ALA A 8 11.32 -11.10 4.38
N GLY A 9 11.39 -9.77 4.45
CA GLY A 9 11.45 -9.01 5.70
C GLY A 9 10.10 -8.97 6.45
N ALA A 10 10.00 -8.09 7.45
CA ALA A 10 8.81 -7.99 8.32
C ALA A 10 7.50 -7.75 7.55
N VAL A 11 7.53 -6.92 6.51
CA VAL A 11 6.35 -6.63 5.68
C VAL A 11 6.00 -7.83 4.80
N GLY A 12 6.99 -8.39 4.07
CA GLY A 12 6.76 -9.57 3.23
C GLY A 12 6.27 -10.77 4.04
N PHE A 13 6.82 -10.98 5.24
CA PHE A 13 6.30 -11.97 6.20
C PHE A 13 4.82 -11.73 6.50
N ALA A 14 4.47 -10.51 6.91
CA ALA A 14 3.10 -10.21 7.30
C ALA A 14 2.11 -10.39 6.13
N VAL A 15 2.51 -10.06 4.91
CA VAL A 15 1.69 -10.29 3.71
C VAL A 15 1.50 -11.80 3.48
N GLY A 16 2.60 -12.57 3.44
CA GLY A 16 2.53 -14.00 3.16
C GLY A 16 1.78 -14.78 4.23
N TYR A 17 2.08 -14.52 5.51
CA TYR A 17 1.37 -15.15 6.63
C TYR A 17 -0.13 -14.82 6.63
N THR A 18 -0.47 -13.55 6.43
CA THR A 18 -1.88 -13.13 6.39
C THR A 18 -2.60 -13.75 5.18
N ALA A 19 -1.98 -13.74 3.99
CA ALA A 19 -2.56 -14.33 2.80
C ALA A 19 -2.76 -15.85 2.94
N ALA A 20 -1.77 -16.55 3.52
CA ALA A 20 -1.85 -17.96 3.84
C ALA A 20 -2.98 -18.22 4.85
N ARG A 21 -2.99 -17.50 5.97
CA ARG A 21 -3.98 -17.67 7.04
C ARG A 21 -5.42 -17.41 6.60
N MET A 22 -5.62 -16.43 5.71
CA MET A 22 -6.93 -16.08 5.15
C MET A 22 -7.37 -16.98 3.98
N GLY A 23 -6.49 -17.85 3.48
CA GLY A 23 -6.77 -18.70 2.31
C GLY A 23 -6.97 -17.95 1.01
N ILE A 24 -6.37 -16.74 0.87
CA ILE A 24 -6.49 -15.93 -0.34
C ILE A 24 -5.56 -16.45 -1.45
N ALA A 25 -4.42 -17.01 -1.05
CA ALA A 25 -3.47 -17.64 -1.96
C ALA A 25 -3.32 -19.11 -1.64
N SER A 26 -3.26 -19.95 -2.67
CA SER A 26 -3.02 -21.40 -2.57
C SER A 26 -1.56 -21.80 -2.85
N ASP A 27 -0.77 -20.87 -3.41
CA ASP A 27 0.65 -21.06 -3.71
C ASP A 27 1.35 -19.71 -3.47
N ILE A 28 2.24 -19.66 -2.48
CA ILE A 28 3.00 -18.46 -2.11
C ILE A 28 4.48 -18.74 -2.32
N LYS A 29 5.15 -17.86 -3.08
CA LYS A 29 6.58 -17.96 -3.34
C LYS A 29 7.29 -16.70 -2.87
N TYR A 30 8.32 -16.88 -2.06
CA TYR A 30 9.20 -15.81 -1.62
C TYR A 30 10.45 -15.68 -2.49
N ASN A 31 10.91 -14.44 -2.65
CA ASN A 31 12.25 -14.11 -3.09
C ASN A 31 12.84 -13.07 -2.12
N ASP A 32 14.12 -13.20 -1.84
CA ASP A 32 14.90 -12.21 -1.09
C ASP A 32 16.34 -12.26 -1.60
N ILE A 33 17.08 -11.16 -1.52
CA ILE A 33 18.51 -11.12 -1.83
C ILE A 33 19.33 -12.05 -0.89
N ILE A 34 18.79 -12.30 0.31
CA ILE A 34 19.27 -13.31 1.25
C ILE A 34 18.38 -14.54 1.08
N GLU A 35 18.79 -15.47 0.19
CA GLU A 35 18.00 -16.67 -0.14
C GLU A 35 17.55 -17.46 1.10
N GLU A 36 18.45 -17.61 2.09
CA GLU A 36 18.15 -18.32 3.33
C GLU A 36 17.03 -17.65 4.15
N ARG A 37 16.84 -16.33 4.02
CA ARG A 37 15.71 -15.63 4.63
C ARG A 37 14.40 -16.00 3.92
N ALA A 38 14.36 -16.01 2.60
CA ALA A 38 13.18 -16.41 1.82
C ALA A 38 12.79 -17.86 2.12
N LYS A 39 13.77 -18.74 2.20
CA LYS A 39 13.61 -20.16 2.54
C LYS A 39 13.05 -20.35 3.96
N ALA A 40 13.70 -19.73 4.95
CA ALA A 40 13.27 -19.82 6.34
C ALA A 40 11.83 -19.30 6.51
N GLN A 41 11.49 -18.20 5.83
CA GLN A 41 10.17 -17.61 5.89
C GLN A 41 9.09 -18.51 5.27
N ALA A 42 9.42 -19.19 4.16
CA ALA A 42 8.51 -20.15 3.53
C ALA A 42 8.29 -21.37 4.47
N MET A 43 9.34 -21.91 5.07
CA MET A 43 9.27 -23.06 5.97
C MET A 43 8.45 -22.76 7.23
N ASP A 44 8.68 -21.62 7.88
CA ASP A 44 7.96 -21.21 9.09
C ASP A 44 6.44 -21.05 8.85
N ILE A 45 6.05 -20.49 7.71
CA ILE A 45 4.64 -20.38 7.34
C ILE A 45 4.07 -21.74 6.92
N GLU A 46 4.87 -22.60 6.29
CA GLU A 46 4.46 -23.97 5.95
C GLU A 46 4.13 -24.77 7.21
N ASP A 47 4.95 -24.69 8.24
CA ASP A 47 4.69 -25.32 9.55
C ASP A 47 3.37 -24.83 10.16
N ALA A 48 3.13 -23.49 10.12
CA ALA A 48 1.88 -22.89 10.58
C ALA A 48 0.67 -23.35 9.76
N SER A 49 0.83 -23.63 8.47
CA SER A 49 -0.25 -23.98 7.55
C SER A 49 -0.89 -25.33 7.91
N SER A 50 -0.21 -26.18 8.66
CA SER A 50 -0.74 -27.44 9.18
C SER A 50 -2.00 -27.26 10.06
N PHE A 51 -2.20 -26.06 10.60
CA PHE A 51 -3.35 -25.68 11.43
C PHE A 51 -4.45 -24.92 10.67
N TYR A 52 -4.30 -24.75 9.34
CA TYR A 52 -5.29 -24.02 8.54
C TYR A 52 -6.36 -24.97 7.99
N PRO A 53 -7.59 -24.47 7.76
CA PRO A 53 -8.67 -25.31 7.18
C PRO A 53 -8.50 -25.54 5.66
N HIS A 54 -7.37 -25.12 5.08
CA HIS A 54 -7.06 -25.21 3.65
C HIS A 54 -5.57 -25.42 3.46
N TYR A 55 -5.21 -25.97 2.31
CA TYR A 55 -3.80 -26.17 1.94
C TYR A 55 -3.21 -24.91 1.29
N VAL A 56 -1.99 -24.56 1.65
CA VAL A 56 -1.18 -23.53 1.03
C VAL A 56 0.19 -24.08 0.73
N LYS A 57 0.59 -24.04 -0.54
CA LYS A 57 1.94 -24.41 -0.96
C LYS A 57 2.87 -23.24 -0.69
N MET A 58 3.93 -23.47 0.10
CA MET A 58 4.99 -22.50 0.33
C MET A 58 6.24 -22.86 -0.45
N SER A 59 6.94 -21.85 -0.97
CA SER A 59 8.19 -22.05 -1.72
C SER A 59 9.02 -20.76 -1.76
N TRP A 60 10.25 -20.87 -2.24
CA TRP A 60 11.12 -19.73 -2.55
C TRP A 60 11.76 -19.94 -3.92
N GLY A 61 12.37 -18.89 -4.47
CA GLY A 61 13.03 -18.97 -5.77
C GLY A 61 13.62 -17.66 -6.25
N SER A 62 14.18 -17.70 -7.44
CA SER A 62 14.75 -16.56 -8.16
C SER A 62 13.67 -15.63 -8.70
N TYR A 63 14.05 -14.47 -9.21
CA TYR A 63 13.15 -13.55 -9.90
C TYR A 63 12.46 -14.21 -11.11
N LYS A 64 13.15 -15.06 -11.85
CA LYS A 64 12.58 -15.81 -13.00
C LYS A 64 11.48 -16.76 -12.58
N ASP A 65 11.59 -17.34 -11.39
CA ASP A 65 10.57 -18.25 -10.83
C ASP A 65 9.28 -17.52 -10.40
N MET A 66 9.26 -16.20 -10.51
CA MET A 66 8.07 -15.38 -10.27
C MET A 66 7.18 -15.21 -11.50
N ALA A 67 7.63 -15.62 -12.67
CA ALA A 67 6.93 -15.39 -13.94
C ALA A 67 5.51 -15.99 -14.01
N ASP A 68 5.24 -17.07 -13.27
CA ASP A 68 3.95 -17.76 -13.25
C ASP A 68 2.99 -17.29 -12.12
N ARG A 69 3.34 -16.21 -11.42
CA ARG A 69 2.50 -15.65 -10.37
C ARG A 69 1.34 -14.84 -10.95
N ASP A 70 0.20 -14.82 -10.24
CA ASP A 70 -0.95 -13.99 -10.59
C ASP A 70 -0.75 -12.56 -10.07
N ILE A 71 -0.20 -12.44 -8.86
CA ILE A 71 0.13 -11.17 -8.21
C ILE A 71 1.54 -11.26 -7.65
N ILE A 72 2.30 -10.18 -7.79
CA ILE A 72 3.58 -9.99 -7.11
C ILE A 72 3.49 -8.78 -6.19
N VAL A 73 3.81 -9.00 -4.91
CA VAL A 73 3.99 -7.92 -3.93
C VAL A 73 5.46 -7.58 -3.83
N THR A 74 5.82 -6.32 -4.07
CA THR A 74 7.19 -5.84 -3.86
C THR A 74 7.28 -5.16 -2.50
N ALA A 75 7.94 -5.82 -1.55
CA ALA A 75 8.14 -5.38 -0.17
C ALA A 75 9.63 -5.20 0.15
N THR A 76 10.37 -4.71 -0.85
CA THR A 76 11.79 -4.37 -0.71
C THR A 76 11.95 -3.10 0.11
N GLY A 77 12.89 -3.08 1.03
CA GLY A 77 13.19 -1.95 1.89
C GLY A 77 14.07 -2.35 3.07
N SER A 78 14.70 -1.40 3.69
CA SER A 78 15.45 -1.57 4.94
C SER A 78 15.25 -0.35 5.82
N LEU A 79 15.05 -0.59 7.13
CA LEU A 79 15.00 0.47 8.13
C LEU A 79 16.31 0.62 8.90
N ASP A 80 17.35 -0.18 8.54
CA ASP A 80 18.63 -0.16 9.23
C ASP A 80 19.35 1.16 8.98
N GLY A 81 19.24 2.09 9.91
CA GLY A 81 19.91 3.39 9.87
C GLY A 81 19.24 4.47 9.01
N VAL A 82 18.14 4.17 8.33
CA VAL A 82 17.45 5.10 7.43
C VAL A 82 16.22 5.68 8.12
N ARG A 83 16.20 7.00 8.29
CA ARG A 83 15.01 7.75 8.76
C ARG A 83 14.38 8.61 7.67
N ASP A 84 15.06 8.76 6.52
CA ASP A 84 14.53 9.45 5.36
C ASP A 84 14.10 8.43 4.29
N ARG A 85 12.83 8.45 3.92
CA ARG A 85 12.28 7.57 2.87
C ARG A 85 12.92 7.81 1.49
N LEU A 86 13.48 8.98 1.27
CA LEU A 86 14.17 9.30 0.02
C LEU A 86 15.56 8.66 -0.06
N GLU A 87 16.26 8.52 1.08
CA GLU A 87 17.48 7.73 1.15
C GLU A 87 17.18 6.26 0.84
N GLU A 88 16.04 5.74 1.32
CA GLU A 88 15.58 4.40 1.00
C GLU A 88 15.33 4.22 -0.52
N TYR A 89 14.76 5.22 -1.19
CA TYR A 89 14.59 5.19 -2.65
C TYR A 89 15.91 5.06 -3.39
N GLU A 90 16.91 5.87 -3.05
CA GLU A 90 18.24 5.82 -3.66
C GLU A 90 18.91 4.45 -3.48
N MET A 91 18.74 3.83 -2.33
CA MET A 91 19.31 2.51 -2.04
C MET A 91 18.69 1.39 -2.88
N PHE A 92 17.39 1.46 -3.19
CA PHE A 92 16.65 0.33 -3.77
C PHE A 92 16.19 0.54 -5.22
N LYS A 93 16.25 1.75 -5.78
CA LYS A 93 15.73 2.05 -7.13
C LYS A 93 16.35 1.16 -8.21
N ASP A 94 17.68 1.07 -8.28
CA ASP A 94 18.39 0.32 -9.33
C ASP A 94 18.14 -1.19 -9.21
N ALA A 95 18.14 -1.71 -7.98
CA ALA A 95 17.82 -3.11 -7.73
C ALA A 95 16.37 -3.41 -8.11
N THR A 96 15.44 -2.50 -7.81
CA THR A 96 14.02 -2.65 -8.14
C THR A 96 13.81 -2.63 -9.64
N GLU A 97 14.40 -1.69 -10.35
CA GLU A 97 14.33 -1.64 -11.81
C GLU A 97 14.87 -2.93 -12.44
N ALA A 98 16.02 -3.42 -11.94
CA ALA A 98 16.66 -4.63 -12.45
C ALA A 98 15.77 -5.86 -12.27
N TYR A 99 15.25 -6.12 -11.05
CA TYR A 99 14.44 -7.31 -10.83
C TYR A 99 13.07 -7.25 -11.54
N VAL A 100 12.46 -6.07 -11.63
CA VAL A 100 11.20 -5.91 -12.36
C VAL A 100 11.39 -6.28 -13.84
N LYS A 101 12.46 -5.77 -14.48
CA LYS A 101 12.80 -6.11 -15.86
C LYS A 101 13.05 -7.62 -16.03
N GLU A 102 13.76 -8.25 -15.09
CA GLU A 102 14.03 -9.70 -15.13
C GLU A 102 12.75 -10.51 -15.01
N ILE A 103 11.86 -10.17 -14.08
CA ILE A 103 10.56 -10.83 -13.88
C ILE A 103 9.68 -10.71 -15.13
N VAL A 104 9.60 -9.52 -15.73
CA VAL A 104 8.82 -9.28 -16.96
C VAL A 104 9.41 -10.02 -18.14
N ALA A 105 10.74 -10.00 -18.30
CA ALA A 105 11.42 -10.74 -19.34
C ALA A 105 11.25 -12.27 -19.23
N ALA A 106 11.08 -12.79 -18.01
CA ALA A 106 10.76 -14.19 -17.75
C ALA A 106 9.31 -14.57 -18.10
N GLY A 107 8.46 -13.58 -18.41
CA GLY A 107 7.10 -13.80 -18.91
C GLY A 107 5.97 -13.48 -17.92
N PHE A 108 6.24 -12.78 -16.81
CA PHE A 108 5.20 -12.34 -15.90
C PHE A 108 4.18 -11.43 -16.61
N LYS A 109 2.90 -11.69 -16.33
CA LYS A 109 1.77 -10.95 -16.92
C LYS A 109 0.69 -10.59 -15.90
N GLY A 110 0.99 -10.75 -14.62
CA GLY A 110 0.05 -10.51 -13.54
C GLY A 110 0.00 -9.03 -13.09
N ILE A 111 -0.24 -8.83 -11.82
CA ILE A 111 -0.38 -7.50 -11.19
C ILE A 111 0.75 -7.30 -10.20
N PHE A 112 1.40 -6.15 -10.22
CA PHE A 112 2.30 -5.69 -9.17
C PHE A 112 1.53 -4.90 -8.11
N ILE A 113 1.73 -5.25 -6.84
CA ILE A 113 1.35 -4.43 -5.69
C ILE A 113 2.62 -3.95 -5.02
N VAL A 114 2.83 -2.65 -5.03
CA VAL A 114 4.07 -2.02 -4.54
C VAL A 114 3.86 -1.50 -3.12
N VAL A 115 4.77 -1.89 -2.22
CA VAL A 115 4.69 -1.58 -0.79
C VAL A 115 5.96 -0.93 -0.26
N GLY A 116 7.11 -1.15 -0.91
CA GLY A 116 8.39 -0.53 -0.55
C GLY A 116 8.31 1.00 -0.57
N ASN A 117 9.05 1.63 0.34
CA ASN A 117 9.09 3.09 0.43
C ASN A 117 10.19 3.71 -0.46
N PRO A 118 9.98 4.99 -0.86
CA PRO A 118 8.74 5.75 -0.82
C PRO A 118 7.72 5.19 -1.83
N CYS A 119 6.57 4.78 -1.34
CA CYS A 119 5.62 3.92 -2.06
C CYS A 119 5.22 4.47 -3.44
N ASP A 120 4.95 5.77 -3.53
CA ASP A 120 4.47 6.40 -4.76
C ASP A 120 5.57 6.43 -5.83
N LEU A 121 6.82 6.77 -5.46
CA LEU A 121 7.97 6.76 -6.36
C LEU A 121 8.36 5.34 -6.76
N MET A 122 8.29 4.38 -5.84
CA MET A 122 8.56 2.97 -6.16
C MET A 122 7.48 2.40 -7.09
N ALA A 123 6.21 2.78 -6.95
CA ALA A 123 5.15 2.38 -7.86
C ALA A 123 5.36 3.00 -9.26
N ASP A 124 5.74 4.28 -9.35
CA ASP A 124 6.12 4.92 -10.61
C ASP A 124 7.30 4.20 -11.29
N LEU A 125 8.32 3.84 -10.51
CA LEU A 125 9.48 3.09 -11.00
C LEU A 125 9.08 1.71 -11.55
N VAL A 126 8.29 0.94 -10.80
CA VAL A 126 7.80 -0.38 -11.23
C VAL A 126 6.94 -0.25 -12.49
N TYR A 127 6.09 0.76 -12.58
CA TYR A 127 5.30 1.04 -13.77
C TYR A 127 6.19 1.29 -15.00
N ARG A 128 7.18 2.16 -14.90
CA ARG A 128 8.10 2.48 -16.01
C ARG A 128 8.99 1.30 -16.38
N ALA A 129 9.51 0.58 -15.39
CA ALA A 129 10.39 -0.56 -15.62
C ALA A 129 9.66 -1.77 -16.21
N SER A 130 8.41 -2.01 -15.82
CA SER A 130 7.62 -3.15 -16.31
C SER A 130 7.04 -2.93 -17.71
N GLY A 131 6.75 -1.68 -18.08
CA GLY A 131 5.97 -1.34 -19.27
C GLY A 131 4.52 -1.84 -19.22
N PHE A 132 4.02 -2.18 -18.04
CA PHE A 132 2.65 -2.66 -17.85
C PHE A 132 1.65 -1.49 -17.90
N PRO A 133 0.38 -1.75 -18.25
CA PRO A 133 -0.66 -0.76 -18.08
C PRO A 133 -0.82 -0.40 -16.60
N LYS A 134 -1.19 0.85 -16.31
CA LYS A 134 -1.31 1.39 -14.94
C LYS A 134 -2.25 0.58 -14.04
N GLU A 135 -3.25 -0.07 -14.64
CA GLU A 135 -4.20 -0.93 -13.95
C GLU A 135 -3.54 -2.12 -13.27
N ARG A 136 -2.35 -2.51 -13.75
CA ARG A 136 -1.58 -3.66 -13.24
C ARG A 136 -0.40 -3.29 -12.35
N VAL A 137 -0.22 -2.01 -12.04
CA VAL A 137 0.80 -1.54 -11.10
C VAL A 137 0.12 -0.65 -10.07
N ILE A 138 0.02 -1.13 -8.85
CA ILE A 138 -0.77 -0.50 -7.79
C ILE A 138 0.14 -0.27 -6.59
N GLY A 139 0.33 0.97 -6.17
CA GLY A 139 0.99 1.26 -4.89
C GLY A 139 0.02 1.11 -3.72
N SER A 140 0.50 0.63 -2.57
CA SER A 140 -0.34 0.55 -1.35
C SER A 140 -0.81 1.93 -0.88
N GLY A 141 -0.08 2.98 -1.24
CA GLY A 141 -0.44 4.37 -1.04
C GLY A 141 -0.89 4.68 0.39
N THR A 142 -1.89 5.53 0.51
CA THR A 142 -2.46 5.96 1.79
C THR A 142 -3.55 5.04 2.35
N ALA A 143 -3.67 3.79 1.86
CA ALA A 143 -4.66 2.84 2.37
C ALA A 143 -4.50 2.57 3.88
N LEU A 144 -3.25 2.38 4.34
CA LEU A 144 -2.98 2.18 5.76
C LEU A 144 -3.18 3.47 6.57
N ASP A 145 -2.81 4.63 6.02
CA ASP A 145 -2.98 5.92 6.69
C ASP A 145 -4.48 6.23 6.87
N THR A 146 -5.30 5.92 5.88
CA THR A 146 -6.76 5.98 6.00
C THR A 146 -7.30 5.06 7.10
N THR A 147 -6.77 3.85 7.22
CA THR A 147 -7.13 2.95 8.33
C THR A 147 -6.73 3.53 9.69
N ARG A 148 -5.56 4.18 9.77
CA ARG A 148 -5.10 4.88 10.98
C ARG A 148 -6.00 6.06 11.33
N LEU A 149 -6.43 6.83 10.33
CA LEU A 149 -7.40 7.91 10.51
C LEU A 149 -8.72 7.38 11.07
N ASN A 150 -9.30 6.34 10.44
CA ASN A 150 -10.54 5.74 10.90
C ASN A 150 -10.43 5.24 12.33
N THR A 151 -9.34 4.54 12.66
CA THR A 151 -9.08 4.06 14.04
C THR A 151 -8.91 5.21 15.05
N THR A 152 -8.37 6.34 14.63
CA THR A 152 -8.20 7.51 15.50
C THR A 152 -9.55 8.20 15.73
N LEU A 153 -10.29 8.45 14.65
CA LEU A 153 -11.61 9.09 14.74
C LEU A 153 -12.61 8.25 15.52
N CYS A 154 -12.66 6.93 15.29
CA CYS A 154 -13.59 6.07 16.02
C CYS A 154 -13.38 6.12 17.55
N LYS A 155 -12.13 6.26 18.01
CA LYS A 155 -11.81 6.42 19.43
C LYS A 155 -12.24 7.77 19.98
N LEU A 156 -12.09 8.83 19.19
CA LEU A 156 -12.49 10.19 19.57
C LEU A 156 -14.01 10.36 19.59
N LEU A 157 -14.70 9.63 18.71
CA LEU A 157 -16.15 9.67 18.57
C LEU A 157 -16.87 8.57 19.36
N GLU A 158 -16.12 7.65 19.98
CA GLU A 158 -16.64 6.50 20.74
C GLU A 158 -17.60 5.62 19.91
N ILE A 159 -17.25 5.36 18.65
CA ILE A 159 -18.04 4.54 17.72
C ILE A 159 -17.21 3.42 17.08
N ASP A 160 -17.85 2.47 16.43
CA ASP A 160 -17.17 1.38 15.73
C ASP A 160 -16.37 1.89 14.52
N PRO A 161 -15.14 1.39 14.30
CA PRO A 161 -14.33 1.79 13.14
C PRO A 161 -14.96 1.54 11.78
N SER A 162 -15.89 0.61 11.66
CA SER A 162 -16.61 0.32 10.41
C SER A 162 -17.59 1.42 10.01
N ASP A 163 -17.99 2.27 10.96
CA ASP A 163 -18.90 3.39 10.73
C ASP A 163 -18.21 4.68 10.30
N VAL A 164 -16.87 4.73 10.41
CA VAL A 164 -16.08 5.89 9.96
C VAL A 164 -15.51 5.63 8.58
N ARG A 165 -15.74 6.53 7.65
CA ARG A 165 -15.16 6.55 6.30
C ARG A 165 -14.32 7.79 6.13
N GLY A 166 -13.06 7.70 6.54
CA GLY A 166 -12.06 8.74 6.35
C GLY A 166 -11.35 8.61 5.01
N VAL A 167 -10.68 9.67 4.62
CA VAL A 167 -9.91 9.75 3.38
C VAL A 167 -8.59 10.47 3.66
N VAL A 168 -7.48 9.79 3.46
CA VAL A 168 -6.14 10.39 3.43
C VAL A 168 -5.65 10.38 1.99
N LEU A 169 -5.28 11.54 1.45
CA LEU A 169 -4.85 11.74 0.08
C LEU A 169 -3.39 12.22 0.01
N GLY A 170 -2.90 12.34 -1.21
CA GLY A 170 -1.56 12.82 -1.51
C GLY A 170 -0.52 11.71 -1.50
N GLU A 171 0.70 12.08 -1.19
CA GLU A 171 1.85 11.19 -1.03
C GLU A 171 1.67 10.28 0.19
N HIS A 172 2.09 9.02 0.12
CA HIS A 172 2.33 8.23 1.34
C HIS A 172 3.63 8.70 2.01
N GLY A 173 3.59 9.87 2.63
CA GLY A 173 4.76 10.55 3.20
C GLY A 173 4.38 11.78 4.02
N GLU A 174 5.31 12.76 4.06
CA GLU A 174 5.13 13.97 4.87
C GLU A 174 4.07 14.92 4.30
N SER A 175 3.84 14.91 2.99
CA SER A 175 2.84 15.77 2.34
C SER A 175 1.44 15.16 2.27
N GLN A 176 1.20 13.99 2.89
CA GLN A 176 -0.14 13.43 3.02
C GLN A 176 -1.05 14.36 3.83
N PHE A 177 -2.35 14.30 3.53
CA PHE A 177 -3.33 15.09 4.27
C PHE A 177 -4.67 14.37 4.38
N VAL A 178 -5.44 14.79 5.38
CA VAL A 178 -6.81 14.30 5.57
C VAL A 178 -7.76 15.18 4.76
N ALA A 179 -8.54 14.56 3.86
CA ALA A 179 -9.60 15.25 3.13
C ALA A 179 -10.85 15.36 4.04
N TRP A 180 -10.86 16.35 4.92
CA TRP A 180 -11.89 16.54 5.95
C TRP A 180 -13.29 16.73 5.39
N SER A 181 -13.39 17.31 4.19
CA SER A 181 -14.66 17.46 3.47
C SER A 181 -15.28 16.12 3.03
N ASN A 182 -14.46 15.05 3.01
CA ASN A 182 -14.83 13.72 2.55
C ASN A 182 -14.83 12.67 3.68
N ILE A 183 -15.01 13.09 4.92
CA ILE A 183 -15.17 12.16 6.05
C ILE A 183 -16.64 11.99 6.37
N PHE A 184 -17.06 10.74 6.50
CA PHE A 184 -18.42 10.38 6.85
C PHE A 184 -18.45 9.46 8.06
N VAL A 185 -19.43 9.70 8.93
CA VAL A 185 -19.85 8.78 9.99
C VAL A 185 -21.17 8.17 9.52
N ASN A 186 -21.11 6.91 9.12
CA ASN A 186 -22.19 6.25 8.38
C ASN A 186 -22.57 7.08 7.13
N ASN A 187 -23.75 7.69 7.10
CA ASN A 187 -24.24 8.49 5.97
C ASN A 187 -24.21 10.01 6.23
N LEU A 188 -23.71 10.44 7.38
CA LEU A 188 -23.58 11.85 7.73
C LEU A 188 -22.14 12.32 7.50
N GLN A 189 -21.99 13.46 6.84
CA GLN A 189 -20.69 14.14 6.79
C GLN A 189 -20.26 14.50 8.21
N LEU A 190 -18.95 14.42 8.50
CA LEU A 190 -18.41 14.54 9.87
C LEU A 190 -18.89 15.81 10.60
N ASP A 191 -18.89 16.96 9.93
CA ASP A 191 -19.29 18.21 10.56
C ASP A 191 -20.80 18.23 10.93
N GLU A 192 -21.63 17.58 10.13
CA GLU A 192 -23.05 17.41 10.44
C GLU A 192 -23.27 16.42 11.60
N TYR A 193 -22.44 15.37 11.65
CA TYR A 193 -22.46 14.44 12.78
C TYR A 193 -22.06 15.11 14.08
N LEU A 194 -21.01 15.95 14.06
CA LEU A 194 -20.50 16.66 15.23
C LEU A 194 -21.46 17.73 15.78
N LYS A 195 -22.33 18.29 14.94
CA LYS A 195 -23.41 19.21 15.41
C LYS A 195 -24.41 18.48 16.30
N GLN A 196 -24.65 17.20 16.01
CA GLN A 196 -25.62 16.37 16.74
C GLN A 196 -24.95 15.63 17.91
N ASN A 197 -23.68 15.27 17.77
CA ASN A 197 -22.88 14.50 18.71
C ASN A 197 -21.54 15.22 18.97
N PRO A 198 -21.54 16.26 19.80
CA PRO A 198 -20.35 17.07 20.02
C PRO A 198 -19.18 16.24 20.57
N ALA A 199 -18.04 16.29 19.87
CA ALA A 199 -16.76 15.77 20.32
C ALA A 199 -15.68 16.84 20.11
N SER A 200 -14.75 16.96 21.04
CA SER A 200 -13.70 17.97 20.99
C SER A 200 -12.36 17.34 20.62
N PHE A 201 -11.82 17.70 19.46
CA PHE A 201 -10.47 17.35 19.02
C PHE A 201 -9.94 18.40 18.04
N SER A 202 -8.63 18.50 17.94
CA SER A 202 -7.96 19.31 16.91
C SER A 202 -7.79 18.46 15.64
N ARG A 203 -8.18 19.00 14.49
CA ARG A 203 -7.94 18.35 13.18
C ARG A 203 -6.45 18.20 12.91
N ASP A 204 -5.65 19.21 13.23
CA ASP A 204 -4.19 19.18 13.06
C ASP A 204 -3.55 18.08 13.93
N ASP A 205 -4.03 17.93 15.19
CA ASP A 205 -3.54 16.87 16.07
C ASP A 205 -3.87 15.46 15.51
N VAL A 206 -5.06 15.29 14.95
CA VAL A 206 -5.46 14.04 14.29
C VAL A 206 -4.57 13.75 13.07
N GLU A 207 -4.32 14.72 12.20
CA GLU A 207 -3.43 14.56 11.05
C GLU A 207 -2.01 14.19 11.49
N ASN A 208 -1.48 14.88 12.50
CA ASN A 208 -0.16 14.58 13.06
C ASN A 208 -0.10 13.17 13.66
N LEU A 209 -1.12 12.77 14.43
CA LEU A 209 -1.22 11.41 14.98
C LEU A 209 -1.22 10.33 13.88
N VAL A 210 -1.92 10.56 12.77
CA VAL A 210 -1.96 9.64 11.64
C VAL A 210 -0.58 9.52 10.99
N ARG A 211 0.08 10.67 10.71
CA ARG A 211 1.39 10.75 10.08
C ARG A 211 2.49 10.10 10.93
N GLU A 212 2.53 10.44 12.22
CA GLU A 212 3.55 9.94 13.14
C GLU A 212 3.35 8.49 13.58
N ARG A 213 2.15 7.92 13.38
CA ARG A 213 1.84 6.58 13.91
C ARG A 213 2.79 5.50 13.41
N ALA A 214 3.29 5.62 12.19
CA ALA A 214 4.30 4.69 11.67
C ALA A 214 5.58 4.73 12.50
N TRP A 215 6.10 5.94 12.76
CA TRP A 215 7.32 6.13 13.53
C TRP A 215 7.18 5.65 14.97
N ARG A 216 6.04 5.92 15.62
CA ARG A 216 5.76 5.40 16.98
C ARG A 216 5.77 3.87 17.04
N VAL A 217 5.28 3.19 15.99
CA VAL A 217 5.36 1.72 15.91
C VAL A 217 6.79 1.25 15.67
N ILE A 218 7.55 1.93 14.81
CA ILE A 218 8.95 1.62 14.52
C ILE A 218 9.81 1.83 15.77
N ASP A 219 9.66 2.95 16.48
CA ASP A 219 10.39 3.23 17.71
C ASP A 219 10.11 2.17 18.81
N GLY A 220 8.87 1.63 18.84
CA GLY A 220 8.50 0.63 19.85
C GLY A 220 8.88 -0.81 19.54
N LYS A 221 9.01 -1.19 18.25
CA LYS A 221 9.26 -2.60 17.86
C LYS A 221 10.16 -2.80 16.63
N GLY A 222 10.80 -1.75 16.15
CA GLY A 222 11.77 -1.79 15.07
C GLY A 222 11.17 -1.70 13.65
N HIS A 223 9.91 -2.07 13.45
CA HIS A 223 9.29 -2.09 12.12
C HIS A 223 7.75 -2.07 12.20
N THR A 224 7.09 -1.68 11.11
CA THR A 224 5.65 -1.92 10.90
C THR A 224 5.46 -3.26 10.17
N GLN A 225 4.38 -4.00 10.46
CA GLN A 225 4.07 -5.25 9.75
C GLN A 225 2.57 -5.58 9.70
N CYS A 226 1.87 -5.65 10.84
CA CYS A 226 0.49 -6.18 10.88
C CYS A 226 -0.48 -5.30 10.08
N GLY A 227 -0.41 -3.97 10.24
CA GLY A 227 -1.29 -3.04 9.54
C GLY A 227 -1.12 -3.13 8.04
N ILE A 228 0.13 -3.00 7.55
CA ILE A 228 0.41 -3.05 6.12
C ILE A 228 0.13 -4.44 5.53
N GLY A 229 0.46 -5.53 6.23
CA GLY A 229 0.17 -6.88 5.78
C GLY A 229 -1.32 -7.10 5.54
N ASN A 230 -2.18 -6.67 6.48
CA ASN A 230 -3.64 -6.77 6.31
C ASN A 230 -4.17 -5.82 5.22
N THR A 231 -3.61 -4.61 5.09
CA THR A 231 -3.98 -3.66 4.02
C THR A 231 -3.72 -4.29 2.64
N VAL A 232 -2.52 -4.81 2.42
CA VAL A 232 -2.15 -5.47 1.15
C VAL A 232 -3.00 -6.71 0.91
N CYS A 233 -3.24 -7.54 1.92
CA CYS A 233 -4.12 -8.72 1.79
C CYS A 233 -5.57 -8.31 1.47
N SER A 234 -6.06 -7.18 1.98
CA SER A 234 -7.37 -6.63 1.58
C SER A 234 -7.41 -6.22 0.09
N MET A 235 -6.31 -5.69 -0.45
CA MET A 235 -6.18 -5.39 -1.88
C MET A 235 -6.15 -6.69 -2.71
N ILE A 236 -5.33 -7.66 -2.32
CA ILE A 236 -5.23 -8.98 -2.97
C ILE A 236 -6.60 -9.67 -2.97
N ASP A 237 -7.30 -9.71 -1.85
CA ASP A 237 -8.62 -10.32 -1.73
C ASP A 237 -9.67 -9.63 -2.61
N ALA A 238 -9.60 -8.30 -2.73
CA ALA A 238 -10.48 -7.55 -3.63
C ALA A 238 -10.24 -7.90 -5.11
N ILE A 239 -8.98 -8.08 -5.50
CA ILE A 239 -8.58 -8.46 -6.85
C ILE A 239 -8.98 -9.91 -7.14
N VAL A 240 -8.57 -10.83 -6.29
CA VAL A 240 -8.77 -12.28 -6.49
C VAL A 240 -10.24 -12.67 -6.53
N LYS A 241 -11.06 -12.07 -5.68
CA LYS A 241 -12.50 -12.34 -5.58
C LYS A 241 -13.35 -11.40 -6.43
N ASP A 242 -12.73 -10.57 -7.26
CA ASP A 242 -13.40 -9.55 -8.11
C ASP A 242 -14.43 -8.70 -7.34
N ARG A 243 -14.07 -8.26 -6.13
CA ARG A 243 -15.02 -7.62 -5.21
C ARG A 243 -15.45 -6.22 -5.63
N LYS A 244 -14.75 -5.58 -6.56
CA LYS A 244 -14.97 -4.18 -6.92
C LYS A 244 -14.92 -3.25 -5.69
N LYS A 245 -14.01 -3.57 -4.76
CA LYS A 245 -13.86 -2.83 -3.51
C LYS A 245 -13.14 -1.50 -3.77
N VAL A 246 -13.66 -0.43 -3.19
CA VAL A 246 -13.00 0.88 -3.22
C VAL A 246 -11.95 0.92 -2.10
N ILE A 247 -10.69 1.15 -2.48
CA ILE A 247 -9.55 1.30 -1.57
C ILE A 247 -8.73 2.51 -2.04
N LEU A 248 -8.19 3.29 -1.08
CA LEU A 248 -7.25 4.35 -1.40
C LEU A 248 -5.88 3.76 -1.72
N VAL A 249 -5.50 3.80 -2.98
CA VAL A 249 -4.24 3.24 -3.48
C VAL A 249 -3.54 4.25 -4.38
N ALA A 250 -2.22 4.16 -4.47
CA ALA A 250 -1.46 4.98 -5.40
C ALA A 250 -1.61 4.41 -6.82
N THR A 251 -1.98 5.28 -7.74
CA THR A 251 -2.13 5.01 -9.17
C THR A 251 -1.62 6.19 -9.99
N LEU A 252 -1.34 5.94 -11.28
CA LEU A 252 -0.90 7.00 -12.20
C LEU A 252 -2.02 8.02 -12.42
N MET A 253 -1.72 9.29 -12.17
CA MET A 253 -2.60 10.41 -12.49
C MET A 253 -2.52 10.72 -13.99
N GLU A 254 -3.69 10.77 -14.63
CA GLU A 254 -3.87 11.07 -16.04
C GLU A 254 -5.06 12.03 -16.22
N GLY A 255 -4.91 13.25 -15.72
CA GLY A 255 -5.89 14.34 -15.80
C GLY A 255 -6.77 14.51 -14.56
N MET A 256 -6.86 13.54 -13.65
CA MET A 256 -7.60 13.71 -12.39
C MET A 256 -7.00 14.84 -11.56
N TYR A 257 -7.83 15.71 -11.02
CA TYR A 257 -7.43 16.91 -10.27
C TYR A 257 -6.46 17.83 -11.05
N ASP A 258 -6.49 17.77 -12.39
CA ASP A 258 -5.53 18.41 -13.30
C ASP A 258 -4.08 17.92 -13.10
N LEU A 259 -3.87 16.76 -12.45
CA LEU A 259 -2.57 16.15 -12.20
C LEU A 259 -2.24 15.12 -13.27
N ASN A 260 -0.95 15.05 -13.65
CA ASN A 260 -0.48 14.15 -14.71
C ASN A 260 0.90 13.58 -14.40
N ASP A 261 1.14 12.36 -14.92
CA ASP A 261 2.47 11.74 -14.93
C ASP A 261 3.11 11.61 -13.54
N ILE A 262 2.32 11.19 -12.56
CA ILE A 262 2.77 10.93 -11.19
C ILE A 262 1.86 9.88 -10.54
N TYR A 263 2.43 9.01 -9.71
CA TYR A 263 1.67 8.13 -8.84
C TYR A 263 1.26 8.90 -7.57
N LEU A 264 -0.03 8.89 -7.28
CA LEU A 264 -0.62 9.50 -6.08
C LEU A 264 -1.81 8.67 -5.62
N SER A 265 -2.12 8.76 -4.33
CA SER A 265 -3.22 8.03 -3.74
C SER A 265 -4.56 8.70 -4.02
N THR A 266 -5.51 7.91 -4.51
CA THR A 266 -6.92 8.27 -4.70
C THR A 266 -7.80 7.04 -4.45
N PRO A 267 -9.11 7.19 -4.17
CA PRO A 267 -9.99 6.04 -4.11
C PRO A 267 -10.05 5.32 -5.46
N CYS A 268 -9.79 4.01 -5.45
CA CYS A 268 -9.81 3.19 -6.66
C CYS A 268 -10.64 1.93 -6.46
N VAL A 269 -11.39 1.55 -7.49
CA VAL A 269 -12.10 0.27 -7.55
C VAL A 269 -11.09 -0.81 -7.90
N LEU A 270 -10.86 -1.75 -6.99
CA LEU A 270 -10.03 -2.93 -7.21
C LEU A 270 -10.89 -4.14 -7.55
N GLY A 271 -10.57 -4.79 -8.63
CA GLY A 271 -11.21 -6.01 -9.13
C GLY A 271 -10.22 -6.91 -9.85
N LYS A 272 -10.71 -7.95 -10.52
CA LYS A 272 -9.86 -9.00 -11.13
C LYS A 272 -8.80 -8.51 -12.12
N ASN A 273 -8.99 -7.32 -12.69
CA ASN A 273 -8.04 -6.73 -13.63
C ASN A 273 -7.02 -5.80 -12.95
N GLY A 274 -7.07 -5.67 -11.62
CA GLY A 274 -6.26 -4.76 -10.83
C GLY A 274 -7.03 -3.49 -10.45
N MET A 275 -6.45 -2.32 -10.68
CA MET A 275 -7.09 -1.02 -10.50
C MET A 275 -7.98 -0.72 -11.71
N GLU A 276 -9.27 -0.94 -11.60
CA GLU A 276 -10.19 -0.86 -12.75
C GLU A 276 -10.76 0.54 -12.97
N LYS A 277 -10.86 1.32 -11.92
CA LYS A 277 -11.38 2.70 -12.00
C LYS A 277 -10.82 3.52 -10.84
N ALA A 278 -10.25 4.67 -11.14
CA ALA A 278 -9.96 5.70 -10.16
C ALA A 278 -11.18 6.62 -9.98
N ILE A 279 -11.38 7.12 -8.77
CA ILE A 279 -12.54 7.95 -8.40
C ILE A 279 -12.00 9.32 -7.99
N GLU A 280 -12.44 10.34 -8.69
CA GLU A 280 -12.15 11.73 -8.35
C GLU A 280 -13.14 12.24 -7.31
N LEU A 281 -12.62 12.67 -6.15
CA LEU A 281 -13.43 13.24 -5.08
C LEU A 281 -13.63 14.74 -5.32
N LYS A 282 -14.75 15.26 -4.87
CA LYS A 282 -14.92 16.71 -4.78
C LYS A 282 -14.13 17.21 -3.57
N LEU A 283 -13.06 17.93 -3.82
CA LEU A 283 -12.21 18.55 -2.81
C LEU A 283 -12.54 20.03 -2.64
N THR A 284 -12.23 20.58 -1.48
CA THR A 284 -12.17 22.04 -1.29
C THR A 284 -10.95 22.62 -1.99
N ASP A 285 -10.93 23.93 -2.23
CA ASP A 285 -9.78 24.59 -2.85
C ASP A 285 -8.50 24.36 -2.03
N GLU A 286 -8.59 24.40 -0.70
CA GLU A 286 -7.46 24.11 0.20
C GLU A 286 -6.96 22.67 0.06
N GLU A 287 -7.85 21.69 0.05
CA GLU A 287 -7.50 20.28 -0.13
C GLU A 287 -6.88 20.03 -1.51
N LEU A 288 -7.37 20.69 -2.55
CA LEU A 288 -6.81 20.60 -3.89
C LEU A 288 -5.38 21.19 -3.95
N GLU A 289 -5.14 22.33 -3.30
CA GLU A 289 -3.78 22.90 -3.20
C GLU A 289 -2.82 21.98 -2.42
N ARG A 290 -3.29 21.31 -1.37
CA ARG A 290 -2.50 20.31 -0.65
C ARG A 290 -2.17 19.10 -1.53
N LEU A 291 -3.10 18.66 -2.36
CA LEU A 291 -2.87 17.57 -3.32
C LEU A 291 -1.83 17.95 -4.38
N LYS A 292 -1.93 19.17 -4.94
CA LYS A 292 -0.92 19.73 -5.86
C LYS A 292 0.44 19.92 -5.20
N HIS A 293 0.46 20.20 -3.90
CA HIS A 293 1.73 20.24 -3.16
C HIS A 293 2.39 18.86 -3.12
N SER A 294 1.63 17.79 -2.83
CA SER A 294 2.14 16.41 -2.87
C SER A 294 2.69 16.02 -4.25
N GLU A 295 2.01 16.43 -5.34
CA GLU A 295 2.52 16.24 -6.70
C GLU A 295 3.88 16.91 -6.90
N LYS A 296 4.01 18.19 -6.49
CA LYS A 296 5.28 18.95 -6.63
C LYS A 296 6.41 18.26 -5.85
N VAL A 297 6.15 17.82 -4.63
CA VAL A 297 7.12 17.11 -3.79
C VAL A 297 7.61 15.84 -4.49
N LEU A 298 6.69 15.00 -4.95
CA LEU A 298 7.04 13.73 -5.61
C LEU A 298 7.75 13.95 -6.95
N LYS A 299 7.31 14.89 -7.77
CA LYS A 299 8.01 15.23 -9.03
C LYS A 299 9.42 15.72 -8.79
N ALA A 300 9.62 16.62 -7.81
CA ALA A 300 10.94 17.12 -7.46
C ALA A 300 11.87 15.98 -6.99
N ASN A 301 11.35 15.05 -6.18
CA ASN A 301 12.10 13.89 -5.72
C ASN A 301 12.43 12.94 -6.87
N ARG A 302 11.47 12.66 -7.77
CA ARG A 302 11.73 11.84 -8.96
C ARG A 302 12.83 12.44 -9.85
N GLU A 303 12.83 13.74 -10.07
CA GLU A 303 13.86 14.44 -10.87
C GLU A 303 15.24 14.40 -10.20
N LYS A 304 15.30 14.53 -8.88
CA LYS A 304 16.56 14.48 -8.12
C LYS A 304 17.27 13.13 -8.24
N TYR A 305 16.52 12.05 -8.45
CA TYR A 305 17.04 10.67 -8.44
C TYR A 305 16.97 10.00 -9.82
N LYS A 306 16.75 10.76 -10.90
CA LYS A 306 16.97 10.29 -12.27
C LYS A 306 18.47 10.15 -12.52
#